data_bc06b5a6578fbca9fa0f8995533d0d98
#
_entry.id   bc06b5a6578fbca9fa0f8995533d0d98
#
_cell.length_a   1.000
_cell.length_b   1.000
_cell.length_c   1.000
_cell.angle_alpha   90.00
_cell.angle_beta   90.00
_cell.angle_gamma   90.00
#
_symmetry.space_group_name_H-M   'P 1'
#
loop_
_entity.id
_entity.type
_entity.pdbx_description
1 polymer ?
#
loop_
_entity_poly.entity_id
_entity_poly.type
_entity_poly.pdbx_seq_one_letter_code
_entity_poly.pdbx_strand_id
1 'polypeptide(L)'
;MRKGKTFIISGPSGVGKSTVLKALLERRKNVYFSVSATTREPRPGELDGIHYHFMDVDSFRKWISMEQFLEYAEYVGNFYGTPKRYVDEAMAQGRDVILDIEIQGAIQVTRSEEHT
;
A
#
# COMPACT_ATOMS: atom_id res chain seq x y z
N MET A 1 -2.39 15.49 19.14
CA MET A 1 -2.75 15.41 17.71
C MET A 1 -3.33 14.04 17.41
N ARG A 2 -4.44 14.00 16.69
CA ARG A 2 -5.10 12.74 16.37
C ARG A 2 -4.33 12.01 15.27
N LYS A 3 -4.00 10.73 15.48
CA LYS A 3 -3.43 9.88 14.45
C LYS A 3 -4.49 9.54 13.41
N GLY A 4 -4.06 9.41 12.16
CA GLY A 4 -4.93 8.93 11.10
C GLY A 4 -5.28 7.47 11.29
N LYS A 5 -6.33 7.04 10.60
CA LYS A 5 -6.79 5.65 10.60
C LYS A 5 -6.35 4.95 9.33
N THR A 6 -6.13 3.65 9.41
CA THR A 6 -5.78 2.82 8.26
C THR A 6 -7.00 2.05 7.80
N PHE A 7 -7.30 2.13 6.51
CA PHE A 7 -8.37 1.38 5.86
C PHE A 7 -7.75 0.43 4.86
N ILE A 8 -8.10 -0.85 4.97
CA ILE A 8 -7.60 -1.87 4.07
C ILE A 8 -8.70 -2.26 3.10
N ILE A 9 -8.41 -2.13 1.80
CA ILE A 9 -9.32 -2.59 0.75
C ILE A 9 -8.67 -3.79 0.09
N SER A 10 -9.32 -4.93 0.15
CA SER A 10 -8.82 -6.15 -0.45
C SER A 10 -9.87 -6.75 -1.38
N GLY A 11 -9.42 -7.58 -2.30
CA GLY A 11 -10.29 -8.26 -3.24
C GLY A 11 -9.77 -8.16 -4.67
N PRO A 12 -10.44 -8.85 -5.61
CA PRO A 12 -10.03 -8.82 -7.01
C PRO A 12 -10.17 -7.40 -7.57
N SER A 13 -9.21 -7.00 -8.38
CA SER A 13 -9.22 -5.69 -9.01
C SER A 13 -10.41 -5.58 -9.97
N GLY A 14 -11.04 -4.41 -9.98
CA GLY A 14 -12.03 -4.00 -10.97
C GLY A 14 -13.45 -3.87 -10.47
N VAL A 15 -14.05 -4.87 -9.85
CA VAL A 15 -15.48 -4.85 -9.55
C VAL A 15 -15.77 -4.22 -8.19
N GLY A 16 -16.39 -3.05 -8.19
CA GLY A 16 -16.83 -2.37 -6.97
C GLY A 16 -15.73 -1.65 -6.21
N LYS A 17 -14.48 -1.99 -6.42
CA LYS A 17 -13.35 -1.45 -5.68
C LYS A 17 -13.13 0.04 -5.95
N SER A 18 -13.13 0.45 -7.21
CA SER A 18 -12.98 1.86 -7.58
C SER A 18 -14.18 2.70 -7.14
N THR A 19 -15.37 2.12 -7.12
CA THR A 19 -16.57 2.82 -6.62
C THR A 19 -16.46 3.10 -5.13
N VAL A 20 -16.01 2.10 -4.35
CA VAL A 20 -15.79 2.25 -2.90
C VAL A 20 -14.72 3.30 -2.64
N LEU A 21 -13.60 3.24 -3.37
CA LEU A 21 -12.51 4.21 -3.23
C LEU A 21 -12.98 5.63 -3.51
N LYS A 22 -13.74 5.82 -4.58
CA LYS A 22 -14.28 7.13 -4.94
C LYS A 22 -15.18 7.67 -3.84
N ALA A 23 -16.06 6.83 -3.30
CA ALA A 23 -16.95 7.23 -2.21
C ALA A 23 -16.17 7.64 -0.95
N LEU A 24 -15.13 6.88 -0.61
CA LEU A 24 -14.28 7.20 0.55
C LEU A 24 -13.54 8.52 0.35
N LEU A 25 -12.99 8.75 -0.84
CA LEU A 25 -12.28 9.99 -1.14
C LEU A 25 -13.20 11.21 -1.12
N GLU A 26 -14.44 11.06 -1.53
CA GLU A 26 -15.42 12.14 -1.47
C GLU A 26 -15.81 12.51 -0.03
N ARG A 27 -15.86 11.53 0.86
CA ARG A 27 -16.25 11.73 2.25
C ARG A 27 -15.13 12.20 3.15
N ARG A 28 -13.87 11.88 2.80
CA ARG A 28 -12.72 12.16 3.63
C ARG A 28 -11.73 13.01 2.86
N LYS A 29 -11.52 14.23 3.35
CA LYS A 29 -10.70 15.22 2.63
C LYS A 29 -9.20 15.08 2.87
N ASN A 30 -8.77 14.43 3.94
CA ASN A 30 -7.36 14.36 4.28
C ASN A 30 -6.89 12.89 4.26
N VAL A 31 -6.86 12.33 3.06
CA VAL A 31 -6.56 10.91 2.86
C VAL A 31 -5.28 10.75 2.05
N TYR A 32 -4.43 9.83 2.50
CA TYR A 32 -3.29 9.36 1.74
C TYR A 32 -3.62 8.00 1.12
N PHE A 33 -3.55 7.92 -0.19
CA PHE A 33 -3.71 6.66 -0.91
C PHE A 33 -2.33 6.03 -1.06
N SER A 34 -2.10 4.90 -0.40
CA SER A 34 -0.80 4.25 -0.41
C SER A 34 -0.42 3.76 -1.80
N VAL A 35 0.79 4.13 -2.23
CA VAL A 35 1.36 3.66 -3.50
C VAL A 35 2.24 2.46 -3.20
N SER A 36 1.93 1.32 -3.78
CA SER A 36 2.68 0.08 -3.57
C SER A 36 4.00 0.09 -4.33
N ALA A 37 4.99 -0.64 -3.82
CA ALA A 37 6.22 -0.93 -4.54
C ALA A 37 6.07 -2.23 -5.31
N THR A 38 6.75 -2.33 -6.45
CA THR A 38 6.76 -3.56 -7.25
C THR A 38 8.06 -3.70 -8.01
N THR A 39 8.43 -4.95 -8.28
CA THR A 39 9.55 -5.28 -9.15
C THR A 39 9.12 -5.51 -10.61
N ARG A 40 7.82 -5.42 -10.87
CA ARG A 40 7.29 -5.52 -12.23
C ARG A 40 7.73 -4.32 -13.06
N GLU A 41 8.05 -4.55 -14.33
CA GLU A 41 8.36 -3.46 -15.25
C GLU A 41 7.14 -2.55 -15.43
N PRO A 42 7.34 -1.22 -15.54
CA PRO A 42 6.25 -0.30 -15.81
C PRO A 42 5.57 -0.61 -17.14
N ARG A 43 4.25 -0.50 -17.15
CA ARG A 43 3.45 -0.58 -18.39
C ARG A 43 3.33 0.81 -19.01
N PRO A 44 3.01 0.89 -20.31
CA PRO A 44 2.82 2.21 -20.95
C PRO A 44 1.82 3.05 -20.16
N GLY A 45 2.19 4.29 -19.89
CA GLY A 45 1.36 5.22 -19.14
C GLY A 45 1.52 5.17 -17.64
N GLU A 46 2.22 4.18 -17.09
CA GLU A 46 2.48 4.11 -15.66
C GLU A 46 3.67 4.98 -15.29
N LEU A 47 3.51 5.73 -14.20
CA LEU A 47 4.54 6.66 -13.71
C LEU A 47 5.06 6.22 -12.35
N ASP A 48 6.38 6.27 -12.19
CA ASP A 48 7.02 5.96 -10.92
C ASP A 48 6.59 6.94 -9.84
N GLY A 49 6.28 6.41 -8.66
CA GLY A 49 5.85 7.20 -7.52
C GLY A 49 4.36 7.57 -7.54
N ILE A 50 3.67 7.31 -8.64
CA ILE A 50 2.24 7.60 -8.79
C ILE A 50 1.43 6.31 -8.84
N HIS A 51 1.72 5.45 -9.81
CA HIS A 51 1.02 4.17 -9.95
C HIS A 51 1.67 3.11 -9.06
N TYR A 52 2.98 3.07 -9.06
CA TYR A 52 3.79 2.20 -8.21
C TYR A 52 5.11 2.89 -7.92
N HIS A 53 5.79 2.44 -6.87
CA HIS A 53 7.22 2.69 -6.71
C HIS A 53 7.93 1.52 -7.39
N PHE A 54 8.41 1.71 -8.61
CA PHE A 54 9.09 0.66 -9.37
C PHE A 54 10.53 0.52 -8.87
N MET A 55 10.92 -0.70 -8.56
CA MET A 55 12.28 -0.96 -8.07
C MET A 55 12.76 -2.32 -8.56
N ASP A 56 14.08 -2.53 -8.55
CA ASP A 56 14.61 -3.81 -8.91
C ASP A 56 14.48 -4.83 -7.77
N VAL A 57 14.71 -6.11 -8.08
CA VAL A 57 14.56 -7.19 -7.11
C VAL A 57 15.52 -7.02 -5.94
N ASP A 58 16.77 -6.65 -6.22
CA ASP A 58 17.78 -6.49 -5.17
C ASP A 58 17.39 -5.40 -4.17
N SER A 59 16.88 -4.26 -4.67
CA SER A 59 16.40 -3.18 -3.80
C SER A 59 15.19 -3.61 -2.99
N PHE A 60 14.25 -4.34 -3.61
CA PHE A 60 13.07 -4.84 -2.93
C PHE A 60 13.46 -5.78 -1.78
N ARG A 61 14.36 -6.72 -2.06
CA ARG A 61 14.86 -7.66 -1.03
C ARG A 61 15.58 -6.94 0.11
N LYS A 62 16.33 -5.90 -0.23
CA LYS A 62 16.97 -5.07 0.80
C LYS A 62 15.96 -4.40 1.70
N TRP A 63 14.89 -3.88 1.13
CA TRP A 63 13.81 -3.27 1.90
C TRP A 63 13.11 -4.28 2.80
N ILE A 64 12.93 -5.52 2.34
CA ILE A 64 12.39 -6.60 3.18
C ILE A 64 13.30 -6.82 4.39
N SER A 65 14.61 -6.94 4.17
CA SER A 65 15.57 -7.20 5.26
C SER A 65 15.64 -6.05 6.26
N MET A 66 15.33 -4.84 5.82
CA MET A 66 15.30 -3.64 6.66
C MET A 66 13.92 -3.39 7.28
N GLU A 67 12.98 -4.29 7.10
CA GLU A 67 11.62 -4.19 7.61
C GLU A 67 10.90 -2.92 7.15
N GLN A 68 11.09 -2.55 5.88
CA GLN A 68 10.54 -1.33 5.32
C GLN A 68 9.17 -1.51 4.68
N PHE A 69 8.61 -2.72 4.73
CA PHE A 69 7.27 -3.00 4.21
C PHE A 69 6.31 -3.38 5.33
N LEU A 70 5.09 -2.84 5.27
CA LEU A 70 4.00 -3.28 6.15
C LEU A 70 3.57 -4.71 5.79
N GLU A 71 3.52 -4.99 4.50
CA GLU A 71 3.28 -6.32 3.96
C GLU A 71 3.97 -6.42 2.60
N TYR A 72 4.23 -7.64 2.18
CA TYR A 72 4.75 -7.89 0.84
C TYR A 72 4.37 -9.31 0.42
N ALA A 73 4.31 -9.53 -0.89
CA ALA A 73 3.98 -10.83 -1.44
C ALA A 73 4.56 -10.96 -2.85
N GLU A 74 4.73 -12.20 -3.28
CA GLU A 74 5.10 -12.51 -4.66
C GLU A 74 3.83 -12.92 -5.41
N TYR A 75 3.67 -12.37 -6.60
CA TYR A 75 2.53 -12.68 -7.46
C TYR A 75 2.99 -12.70 -8.91
N VAL A 76 2.80 -13.84 -9.58
CA VAL A 76 3.15 -14.04 -11.01
C VAL A 76 4.61 -13.62 -11.28
N GLY A 77 5.53 -14.05 -10.41
CA GLY A 77 6.96 -13.82 -10.59
C GLY A 77 7.46 -12.44 -10.23
N ASN A 78 6.59 -11.55 -9.74
CA ASN A 78 6.98 -10.22 -9.30
C ASN A 78 6.64 -10.01 -7.84
N PHE A 79 7.41 -9.15 -7.17
CA PHE A 79 7.12 -8.76 -5.81
C PHE A 79 6.26 -7.52 -5.78
N TYR A 80 5.40 -7.45 -4.77
CA TYR A 80 4.55 -6.30 -4.47
C TYR A 80 4.59 -6.06 -2.97
N GLY A 81 4.64 -4.80 -2.55
CA GLY A 81 4.66 -4.50 -1.12
C GLY A 81 4.17 -3.10 -0.82
N THR A 82 3.77 -2.88 0.44
CA THR A 82 3.33 -1.58 0.92
C THR A 82 4.45 -0.93 1.72
N PRO A 83 5.08 0.14 1.21
CA PRO A 83 6.15 0.82 1.94
C PRO A 83 5.65 1.40 3.27
N LYS A 84 6.33 1.05 4.35
CA LYS A 84 5.95 1.47 5.69
C LYS A 84 6.18 2.97 5.92
N ARG A 85 7.28 3.50 5.40
CA ARG A 85 7.68 4.89 5.60
C ARG A 85 6.57 5.88 5.26
N TYR A 86 5.97 5.74 4.08
CA TYR A 86 4.98 6.70 3.61
C TYR A 86 3.67 6.61 4.39
N VAL A 87 3.30 5.40 4.80
CA VAL A 87 2.11 5.19 5.63
C VAL A 87 2.32 5.81 7.01
N ASP A 88 3.47 5.56 7.62
CA ASP A 88 3.80 6.11 8.94
C ASP A 88 3.82 7.64 8.91
N GLU A 89 4.40 8.23 7.88
CA GLU A 89 4.42 9.69 7.72
C GLU A 89 3.02 10.27 7.60
N ALA A 90 2.16 9.66 6.79
CA ALA A 90 0.79 10.12 6.61
C ALA A 90 0.00 10.04 7.92
N MET A 91 0.13 8.92 8.63
CA MET A 91 -0.56 8.74 9.92
C MET A 91 -0.06 9.73 10.97
N ALA A 92 1.24 10.01 10.98
CA ALA A 92 1.82 10.99 11.91
C ALA A 92 1.29 12.40 11.64
N GLN A 93 0.92 12.70 10.39
CA GLN A 93 0.32 13.97 9.99
C GLN A 93 -1.19 14.02 10.24
N GLY A 94 -1.76 12.97 10.84
CA GLY A 94 -3.19 12.90 11.09
C GLY A 94 -4.04 12.54 9.87
N ARG A 95 -3.41 12.08 8.80
CA ARG A 95 -4.11 11.69 7.58
C ARG A 95 -4.58 10.23 7.69
N ASP A 96 -5.76 9.97 7.17
CA ASP A 96 -6.23 8.59 7.00
C ASP A 96 -5.51 7.96 5.81
N VAL A 97 -5.25 6.66 5.89
CA VAL A 97 -4.49 5.93 4.87
C VAL A 97 -5.37 4.83 4.29
N ILE A 98 -5.42 4.74 2.98
CA ILE A 98 -6.11 3.66 2.28
C ILE A 98 -5.06 2.74 1.67
N LEU A 99 -5.12 1.46 2.05
CA LEU A 99 -4.25 0.41 1.53
C LEU A 99 -5.04 -0.48 0.60
N ASP A 100 -4.59 -0.62 -0.64
CA ASP A 100 -5.19 -1.50 -1.63
C ASP A 100 -4.29 -2.73 -1.77
N ILE A 101 -4.59 -3.79 -1.00
CA ILE A 101 -3.74 -4.97 -0.93
C ILE A 101 -4.58 -6.25 -1.04
N GLU A 102 -3.93 -7.35 -1.41
CA GLU A 102 -4.57 -8.64 -1.48
C GLU A 102 -4.79 -9.24 -0.10
N ILE A 103 -5.66 -10.28 -0.03
CA ILE A 103 -6.05 -10.90 1.24
C ILE A 103 -4.85 -11.33 2.09
N GLN A 104 -3.83 -11.91 1.49
CA GLN A 104 -2.62 -12.31 2.22
C GLN A 104 -1.91 -11.12 2.83
N GLY A 105 -1.78 -10.05 2.07
CA GLY A 105 -1.18 -8.81 2.57
C GLY A 105 -2.01 -8.20 3.69
N ALA A 106 -3.33 -8.24 3.58
CA ALA A 106 -4.22 -7.74 4.63
C ALA A 106 -4.01 -8.49 5.95
N ILE A 107 -3.83 -9.80 5.88
CA ILE A 107 -3.54 -10.62 7.07
C ILE A 107 -2.22 -10.20 7.71
N GLN A 108 -1.18 -9.97 6.91
CA GLN A 108 0.12 -9.53 7.42
C GLN A 108 0.03 -8.18 8.13
N VAL A 109 -0.68 -7.24 7.55
CA VAL A 109 -0.88 -5.91 8.15
C VAL A 109 -1.62 -6.03 9.47
N THR A 110 -2.68 -6.82 9.52
CA THR A 110 -3.45 -7.04 10.73
C THR A 110 -2.57 -7.61 11.84
N ARG A 111 -1.74 -8.60 11.53
CA ARG A 111 -0.81 -9.18 12.51
C ARG A 111 0.19 -8.16 13.02
N SER A 112 0.71 -7.32 12.13
CA SER A 112 1.63 -6.26 12.52
C SER A 112 0.98 -5.29 13.50
N GLU A 113 -0.27 -4.91 13.26
CA GLU A 113 -1.01 -4.01 14.14
C GLU A 113 -1.30 -4.66 15.50
N GLU A 114 -1.55 -5.96 15.54
CA GLU A 114 -1.79 -6.69 16.79
C GLU A 114 -0.55 -6.73 17.68
N HIS A 115 0.65 -6.65 17.09
CA HIS A 115 1.90 -6.69 17.83
C HIS A 115 2.42 -5.33 18.24
N THR A 116 1.77 -4.29 17.81
CA THR A 116 2.12 -2.92 18.20
C THR A 116 1.11 -2.37 19.21
#